data_930de4cbf800525af9c1a859b83d4849
#
_entry.id   930de4cbf800525af9c1a859b83d4849
#
_cell.length_a   1.000
_cell.length_b   1.000
_cell.length_c   1.000
_cell.angle_alpha   90.00
_cell.angle_beta   90.00
_cell.angle_gamma   90.00
#
_symmetry.space_group_name_H-M   'P 1'
#
loop_
_entity.id
_entity.type
_entity.pdbx_description
1 polymer ?
#
loop_
_entity_poly.entity_id
_entity_poly.type
_entity_poly.pdbx_seq_one_letter_code
_entity_poly.pdbx_strand_id
1 'polypeptide(L)'
;GEFEKLVLDKIQGIEISDCTSQQTFYKLRKILVEEFKIPYSKINLNTRLTEIFPKNKRNNEIEKLKSSLKFENQILTFSKEQFIILTIIFITSIYFLFTNFFYGLFFLVIGKILSEEMKKNNFLFKNLRELTNTLKIKNYKNSRRDYETYNPKEVKEIIKEIFSDSLDIEKSKIHHETIL
;
A
#
# COMPACT_ATOMS: atom_id res chain seq x y z
N GLY A 1 7.82 -23.87 -8.85
CA GLY A 1 6.85 -24.88 -8.47
C GLY A 1 5.69 -24.92 -9.45
N GLU A 2 4.78 -25.87 -9.33
CA GLU A 2 3.59 -25.97 -10.20
C GLU A 2 2.69 -24.75 -10.11
N PHE A 3 2.51 -24.17 -8.92
CA PHE A 3 1.73 -22.96 -8.73
C PHE A 3 2.31 -21.75 -9.49
N GLU A 4 3.64 -21.54 -9.43
CA GLU A 4 4.28 -20.47 -10.19
C GLU A 4 4.05 -20.65 -11.69
N LYS A 5 4.16 -21.86 -12.18
CA LYS A 5 3.92 -22.22 -13.59
C LYS A 5 2.45 -21.94 -13.96
N LEU A 6 1.52 -22.37 -13.14
CA LEU A 6 0.09 -22.14 -13.32
C LEU A 6 -0.27 -20.64 -13.32
N VAL A 7 0.38 -19.84 -12.46
CA VAL A 7 0.19 -18.39 -12.46
C VAL A 7 0.75 -17.77 -13.74
N LEU A 8 1.96 -18.17 -14.16
CA LEU A 8 2.58 -17.67 -15.39
C LEU A 8 1.76 -18.03 -16.63
N ASP A 9 1.25 -19.25 -16.71
CA ASP A 9 0.40 -19.72 -17.81
C ASP A 9 -0.93 -18.94 -17.90
N LYS A 10 -1.41 -18.41 -16.76
CA LYS A 10 -2.63 -17.57 -16.72
C LYS A 10 -2.37 -16.10 -16.99
N ILE A 11 -1.14 -15.63 -16.92
CA ILE A 11 -0.81 -14.24 -17.24
C ILE A 11 -0.85 -14.07 -18.75
N GLN A 12 -1.90 -13.41 -19.22
CA GLN A 12 -1.96 -12.96 -20.62
C GLN A 12 -1.05 -11.74 -20.78
N GLY A 13 -0.05 -11.84 -21.66
CA GLY A 13 0.85 -10.72 -21.91
C GLY A 13 2.14 -11.14 -22.64
N ILE A 14 2.90 -10.13 -23.05
CA ILE A 14 4.18 -10.29 -23.72
C ILE A 14 5.30 -10.37 -22.67
N GLU A 15 6.08 -11.43 -22.72
CA GLU A 15 7.24 -11.59 -21.82
C GLU A 15 8.37 -10.63 -22.21
N ILE A 16 8.84 -9.85 -21.24
CA ILE A 16 10.01 -8.99 -21.40
C ILE A 16 10.87 -8.99 -20.13
N SER A 17 12.17 -8.71 -20.28
CA SER A 17 13.13 -8.74 -19.18
C SER A 17 13.31 -7.39 -18.46
N ASP A 18 12.49 -6.39 -18.74
CA ASP A 18 12.59 -5.06 -18.16
C ASP A 18 12.34 -5.03 -16.65
N CYS A 19 13.01 -4.10 -15.96
CA CYS A 19 12.83 -3.90 -14.52
C CYS A 19 11.58 -3.06 -14.21
N THR A 20 10.55 -3.68 -13.66
CA THR A 20 9.31 -3.01 -13.26
C THR A 20 9.52 -1.96 -12.19
N SER A 21 10.44 -2.17 -11.23
CA SER A 21 10.73 -1.16 -10.19
C SER A 21 11.20 0.16 -10.77
N GLN A 22 12.04 0.11 -11.80
CA GLN A 22 12.52 1.30 -12.50
C GLN A 22 11.38 1.99 -13.26
N GLN A 23 10.57 1.23 -13.98
CA GLN A 23 9.40 1.75 -14.70
C GLN A 23 8.39 2.39 -13.75
N THR A 24 8.07 1.73 -12.63
CA THR A 24 7.19 2.24 -11.57
C THR A 24 7.69 3.58 -11.03
N PHE A 25 9.00 3.67 -10.72
CA PHE A 25 9.57 4.90 -10.21
C PHE A 25 9.52 6.03 -11.23
N TYR A 26 9.83 5.78 -12.50
CA TYR A 26 9.74 6.80 -13.54
C TYR A 26 8.29 7.26 -13.78
N LYS A 27 7.33 6.34 -13.75
CA LYS A 27 5.91 6.68 -13.84
C LYS A 27 5.46 7.55 -12.67
N LEU A 28 5.83 7.15 -11.44
CA LEU A 28 5.56 7.93 -10.24
C LEU A 28 6.20 9.33 -10.31
N ARG A 29 7.48 9.40 -10.69
CA ARG A 29 8.20 10.68 -10.86
C ARG A 29 7.50 11.57 -11.90
N LYS A 30 7.09 11.02 -13.03
CA LYS A 30 6.38 11.76 -14.07
C LYS A 30 5.10 12.39 -13.52
N ILE A 31 4.27 11.61 -12.81
CA ILE A 31 3.04 12.10 -12.17
C ILE A 31 3.36 13.22 -11.17
N LEU A 32 4.37 13.04 -10.31
CA LEU A 32 4.76 14.04 -9.31
C LEU A 32 5.21 15.37 -9.96
N VAL A 33 5.91 15.32 -11.08
CA VAL A 33 6.32 16.53 -11.82
C VAL A 33 5.14 17.17 -12.54
N GLU A 34 4.36 16.40 -13.28
CA GLU A 34 3.32 16.93 -14.17
C GLU A 34 2.08 17.39 -13.40
N GLU A 35 1.61 16.62 -12.42
CA GLU A 35 0.36 16.91 -11.72
C GLU A 35 0.55 17.70 -10.41
N PHE A 36 1.66 17.43 -9.70
CA PHE A 36 1.93 18.07 -8.40
C PHE A 36 2.96 19.20 -8.48
N LYS A 37 3.53 19.44 -9.70
CA LYS A 37 4.51 20.52 -9.96
C LYS A 37 5.76 20.44 -9.07
N ILE A 38 6.15 19.24 -8.67
CA ILE A 38 7.34 19.02 -7.83
C ILE A 38 8.58 19.05 -8.73
N PRO A 39 9.61 19.83 -8.39
CA PRO A 39 10.83 19.89 -9.19
C PRO A 39 11.50 18.50 -9.32
N TYR A 40 11.91 18.13 -10.51
CA TYR A 40 12.55 16.87 -10.81
C TYR A 40 13.75 16.56 -9.88
N SER A 41 14.52 17.58 -9.53
CA SER A 41 15.69 17.45 -8.64
C SER A 41 15.36 17.03 -7.21
N LYS A 42 14.12 17.27 -6.75
CA LYS A 42 13.65 16.87 -5.42
C LYS A 42 13.11 15.45 -5.37
N ILE A 43 12.96 14.76 -6.52
CA ILE A 43 12.34 13.45 -6.58
C ILE A 43 13.43 12.37 -6.77
N ASN A 44 13.77 11.68 -5.71
CA ASN A 44 14.63 10.50 -5.71
C ASN A 44 14.03 9.41 -4.81
N LEU A 45 14.54 8.19 -4.89
CA LEU A 45 14.00 7.06 -4.13
C LEU A 45 14.02 7.25 -2.61
N ASN A 46 14.93 8.05 -2.08
CA ASN A 46 15.07 8.30 -0.64
C ASN A 46 14.25 9.51 -0.16
N THR A 47 13.65 10.27 -1.08
CA THR A 47 12.81 11.43 -0.73
C THR A 47 11.64 10.97 0.14
N ARG A 48 11.45 11.63 1.28
CA ARG A 48 10.36 11.32 2.21
C ARG A 48 9.02 11.82 1.63
N LEU A 49 7.99 11.01 1.78
CA LEU A 49 6.64 11.40 1.35
C LEU A 49 6.13 12.64 2.08
N THR A 50 6.57 12.87 3.32
CA THR A 50 6.23 14.06 4.11
C THR A 50 6.81 15.36 3.55
N GLU A 51 7.91 15.29 2.78
CA GLU A 51 8.52 16.44 2.12
C GLU A 51 7.77 16.82 0.83
N ILE A 52 7.16 15.82 0.19
CA ILE A 52 6.40 15.99 -1.06
C ILE A 52 4.97 16.44 -0.76
N PHE A 53 4.33 15.85 0.24
CA PHE A 53 2.91 16.05 0.55
C PHE A 53 2.74 16.70 1.92
N PRO A 54 2.53 18.02 1.97
CA PRO A 54 2.36 18.78 3.20
C PRO A 54 1.06 18.37 3.92
N LYS A 55 1.09 18.38 5.26
CA LYS A 55 0.05 17.83 6.13
C LYS A 55 -1.36 18.39 5.87
N ASN A 56 -1.47 19.66 5.51
CA ASN A 56 -2.74 20.35 5.31
C ASN A 56 -3.47 19.95 4.02
N LYS A 57 -2.76 19.49 2.97
CA LYS A 57 -3.33 19.11 1.67
C LYS A 57 -3.22 17.59 1.39
N ARG A 58 -2.55 16.86 2.29
CA ARG A 58 -2.12 15.47 2.08
C ARG A 58 -3.22 14.54 1.62
N ASN A 59 -4.38 14.56 2.28
CA ASN A 59 -5.47 13.66 1.93
C ASN A 59 -5.91 13.83 0.47
N ASN A 60 -6.17 15.08 0.06
CA ASN A 60 -6.61 15.37 -1.30
C ASN A 60 -5.53 15.05 -2.35
N GLU A 61 -4.27 15.36 -2.03
CA GLU A 61 -3.15 15.09 -2.93
C GLU A 61 -2.88 13.57 -3.05
N ILE A 62 -3.03 12.81 -1.97
CA ILE A 62 -2.87 11.36 -2.01
C ILE A 62 -4.02 10.67 -2.74
N GLU A 63 -5.27 11.13 -2.58
CA GLU A 63 -6.37 10.58 -3.36
C GLU A 63 -6.20 10.88 -4.87
N LYS A 64 -5.73 12.08 -5.21
CA LYS A 64 -5.36 12.41 -6.59
C LYS A 64 -4.23 11.50 -7.10
N LEU A 65 -3.18 11.27 -6.31
CA LEU A 65 -2.07 10.37 -6.67
C LEU A 65 -2.57 8.94 -6.87
N LYS A 66 -3.44 8.43 -5.99
CA LYS A 66 -4.03 7.09 -6.11
C LYS A 66 -4.83 6.95 -7.42
N SER A 67 -5.64 7.93 -7.76
CA SER A 67 -6.40 7.92 -9.01
C SER A 67 -5.50 7.91 -10.24
N SER A 68 -4.46 8.75 -10.28
CA SER A 68 -3.50 8.82 -11.39
C SER A 68 -2.68 7.52 -11.54
N LEU A 69 -2.41 6.82 -10.43
CA LEU A 69 -1.72 5.53 -10.42
C LEU A 69 -2.67 4.33 -10.61
N LYS A 70 -3.99 4.52 -10.57
CA LYS A 70 -5.00 3.46 -10.48
C LYS A 70 -4.67 2.50 -9.31
N PHE A 71 -4.40 3.06 -8.13
CA PHE A 71 -3.96 2.33 -6.95
C PHE A 71 -5.01 2.40 -5.84
N GLU A 72 -5.61 1.26 -5.50
CA GLU A 72 -6.73 1.19 -4.57
C GLU A 72 -6.30 1.07 -3.11
N ASN A 73 -5.08 0.57 -2.86
CA ASN A 73 -4.62 0.36 -1.50
C ASN A 73 -4.38 1.67 -0.73
N GLN A 74 -4.39 1.56 0.59
CA GLN A 74 -4.16 2.70 1.47
C GLN A 74 -2.69 3.14 1.42
N ILE A 75 -2.48 4.46 1.34
CA ILE A 75 -1.16 5.11 1.46
C ILE A 75 -1.05 5.83 2.81
N LEU A 76 -2.18 6.22 3.38
CA LEU A 76 -2.27 6.91 4.66
C LEU A 76 -2.85 6.02 5.75
N THR A 77 -2.42 6.26 6.97
CA THR A 77 -2.91 5.59 8.18
C THR A 77 -3.20 6.61 9.30
N PHE A 78 -3.82 6.15 10.38
CA PHE A 78 -4.02 6.95 11.57
C PHE A 78 -2.68 7.30 12.25
N SER A 79 -2.64 8.42 12.96
CA SER A 79 -1.52 8.72 13.85
C SER A 79 -1.54 7.79 15.08
N LYS A 80 -0.41 7.71 15.81
CA LYS A 80 -0.35 6.94 17.05
C LYS A 80 -1.37 7.44 18.06
N GLU A 81 -1.51 8.76 18.18
CA GLU A 81 -2.45 9.41 19.08
C GLU A 81 -3.90 9.07 18.73
N GLN A 82 -4.26 9.14 17.45
CA GLN A 82 -5.57 8.73 16.94
C GLN A 82 -5.86 7.27 17.24
N PHE A 83 -4.87 6.40 17.02
CA PHE A 83 -5.01 4.98 17.32
C PHE A 83 -5.21 4.72 18.79
N ILE A 84 -4.46 5.40 19.68
CA ILE A 84 -4.62 5.30 21.14
C ILE A 84 -6.03 5.72 21.56
N ILE A 85 -6.53 6.86 21.05
CA ILE A 85 -7.88 7.35 21.37
C ILE A 85 -8.94 6.32 20.97
N LEU A 86 -8.87 5.79 19.75
CA LEU A 86 -9.81 4.78 19.29
C LEU A 86 -9.74 3.49 20.12
N THR A 87 -8.54 3.09 20.53
CA THR A 87 -8.34 1.91 21.39
C THR A 87 -8.96 2.12 22.77
N ILE A 88 -8.80 3.29 23.37
CA ILE A 88 -9.41 3.62 24.67
C ILE A 88 -10.95 3.59 24.55
N ILE A 89 -11.52 4.20 23.50
CA ILE A 89 -12.96 4.18 23.27
C ILE A 89 -13.46 2.74 23.12
N PHE A 90 -12.74 1.91 22.38
CA PHE A 90 -13.10 0.51 22.17
C PHE A 90 -13.07 -0.30 23.48
N ILE A 91 -12.02 -0.17 24.30
CA ILE A 91 -11.91 -0.85 25.60
C ILE A 91 -13.04 -0.38 26.53
N THR A 92 -13.31 0.94 26.57
CA THR A 92 -14.39 1.51 27.38
C THR A 92 -15.75 0.97 26.91
N SER A 93 -15.96 0.81 25.61
CA SER A 93 -17.18 0.22 25.06
C SER A 93 -17.39 -1.20 25.55
N ILE A 94 -16.33 -2.03 25.51
CA ILE A 94 -16.39 -3.42 25.98
C ILE A 94 -16.75 -3.46 27.48
N TYR A 95 -16.08 -2.65 28.29
CA TYR A 95 -16.39 -2.59 29.74
C TYR A 95 -17.87 -2.27 30.00
N PHE A 96 -18.41 -1.25 29.30
CA PHE A 96 -19.82 -0.89 29.46
C PHE A 96 -20.79 -1.91 28.86
N LEU A 97 -20.43 -2.68 27.85
CA LEU A 97 -21.29 -3.76 27.34
C LEU A 97 -21.60 -4.81 28.45
N PHE A 98 -20.64 -5.06 29.34
CA PHE A 98 -20.82 -5.99 30.46
C PHE A 98 -21.56 -5.37 31.67
N THR A 99 -21.42 -4.08 31.91
CA THR A 99 -22.04 -3.40 33.09
C THR A 99 -23.36 -2.73 32.74
N ASN A 100 -23.47 -2.15 31.55
CA ASN A 100 -24.68 -1.50 31.06
C ASN A 100 -24.71 -1.51 29.53
N PHE A 101 -25.45 -2.43 28.94
CA PHE A 101 -25.50 -2.69 27.52
C PHE A 101 -25.74 -1.42 26.67
N PHE A 102 -26.65 -0.53 27.07
CA PHE A 102 -26.96 0.68 26.34
C PHE A 102 -25.79 1.65 26.24
N TYR A 103 -25.04 1.85 27.30
CA TYR A 103 -23.84 2.68 27.29
C TYR A 103 -22.73 2.06 26.45
N GLY A 104 -22.56 0.74 26.51
CA GLY A 104 -21.59 0.05 25.65
C GLY A 104 -21.89 0.24 24.17
N LEU A 105 -23.15 0.08 23.77
CA LEU A 105 -23.59 0.31 22.40
C LEU A 105 -23.37 1.78 21.97
N PHE A 106 -23.70 2.73 22.85
CA PHE A 106 -23.50 4.16 22.61
C PHE A 106 -22.03 4.49 22.33
N PHE A 107 -21.09 3.96 23.13
CA PHE A 107 -19.66 4.18 22.91
C PHE A 107 -19.13 3.51 21.64
N LEU A 108 -19.67 2.35 21.23
CA LEU A 108 -19.35 1.72 19.94
C LEU A 108 -19.77 2.61 18.76
N VAL A 109 -20.99 3.17 18.81
CA VAL A 109 -21.50 4.08 17.77
C VAL A 109 -20.63 5.34 17.70
N ILE A 110 -20.30 5.95 18.84
CA ILE A 110 -19.39 7.11 18.89
C ILE A 110 -18.02 6.75 18.31
N GLY A 111 -17.44 5.62 18.72
CA GLY A 111 -16.15 5.16 18.20
C GLY A 111 -16.16 5.00 16.69
N LYS A 112 -17.22 4.46 16.12
CA LYS A 112 -17.39 4.35 14.68
C LYS A 112 -17.45 5.73 14.00
N ILE A 113 -18.31 6.64 14.47
CA ILE A 113 -18.42 8.00 13.92
C ILE A 113 -17.08 8.72 13.98
N LEU A 114 -16.39 8.68 15.12
CA LEU A 114 -15.08 9.32 15.27
C LEU A 114 -14.03 8.70 14.34
N SER A 115 -14.04 7.38 14.12
CA SER A 115 -13.11 6.73 13.21
C SER A 115 -13.33 7.13 11.73
N GLU A 116 -14.56 7.40 11.34
CA GLU A 116 -14.92 7.88 10.01
C GLU A 116 -14.53 9.36 9.81
N GLU A 117 -14.75 10.20 10.83
CA GLU A 117 -14.39 11.62 10.80
C GLU A 117 -12.88 11.88 10.93
N MET A 118 -12.15 11.00 11.62
CA MET A 118 -10.71 11.11 11.77
C MET A 118 -9.97 10.88 10.44
N LYS A 119 -9.38 11.95 9.90
CA LYS A 119 -8.59 11.85 8.67
C LYS A 119 -7.27 11.13 8.93
N LYS A 120 -7.04 10.05 8.18
CA LYS A 120 -5.74 9.37 8.13
C LYS A 120 -4.71 10.34 7.54
N ASN A 121 -3.69 10.70 8.29
CA ASN A 121 -2.76 11.75 7.89
C ASN A 121 -1.28 11.38 8.05
N ASN A 122 -1.00 10.14 8.44
CA ASN A 122 0.34 9.58 8.47
C ASN A 122 0.56 8.65 7.29
N PHE A 123 1.78 8.65 6.77
CA PHE A 123 2.14 7.73 5.70
C PHE A 123 2.42 6.33 6.23
N LEU A 124 1.94 5.32 5.51
CA LEU A 124 2.36 3.92 5.70
C LEU A 124 3.80 3.69 5.25
N PHE A 125 4.27 4.51 4.31
CA PHE A 125 5.60 4.42 3.70
C PHE A 125 6.45 5.62 4.08
N LYS A 126 7.72 5.40 4.40
CA LYS A 126 8.62 6.48 4.80
C LYS A 126 9.07 7.34 3.61
N ASN A 127 9.36 6.70 2.48
CA ASN A 127 9.98 7.31 1.31
C ASN A 127 9.40 6.77 0.00
N LEU A 128 9.82 7.35 -1.12
CA LEU A 128 9.38 6.95 -2.44
C LEU A 128 9.84 5.53 -2.83
N ARG A 129 10.93 5.01 -2.26
CA ARG A 129 11.40 3.63 -2.49
C ARG A 129 10.38 2.62 -1.99
N GLU A 130 9.91 2.79 -0.74
CA GLU A 130 8.92 1.89 -0.14
C GLU A 130 7.59 1.95 -0.91
N LEU A 131 7.14 3.15 -1.28
CA LEU A 131 5.93 3.32 -2.10
C LEU A 131 6.10 2.65 -3.47
N THR A 132 7.24 2.84 -4.15
CA THR A 132 7.54 2.22 -5.45
C THR A 132 7.52 0.70 -5.37
N ASN A 133 8.11 0.13 -4.32
CA ASN A 133 8.11 -1.33 -4.12
C ASN A 133 6.69 -1.85 -3.88
N THR A 134 5.91 -1.17 -3.07
CA THR A 134 4.51 -1.56 -2.83
C THR A 134 3.67 -1.45 -4.10
N LEU A 135 3.85 -0.40 -4.89
CA LEU A 135 3.20 -0.27 -6.19
C LEU A 135 3.58 -1.40 -7.14
N LYS A 136 4.86 -1.77 -7.19
CA LYS A 136 5.32 -2.92 -8.00
C LYS A 136 4.61 -4.21 -7.59
N ILE A 137 4.46 -4.48 -6.30
CA ILE A 137 3.88 -5.72 -5.80
C ILE A 137 2.36 -5.72 -5.95
N LYS A 138 1.69 -4.67 -5.47
CA LYS A 138 0.22 -4.63 -5.37
C LYS A 138 -0.48 -4.07 -6.61
N ASN A 139 0.26 -3.49 -7.54
CA ASN A 139 -0.28 -2.86 -8.75
C ASN A 139 0.60 -3.15 -9.97
N TYR A 140 1.10 -4.37 -10.08
CA TYR A 140 2.14 -4.78 -11.02
C TYR A 140 1.86 -4.33 -12.47
N LYS A 141 0.70 -4.70 -13.03
CA LYS A 141 0.33 -4.33 -14.41
C LYS A 141 0.31 -2.81 -14.63
N ASN A 142 -0.36 -2.08 -13.74
CA ASN A 142 -0.43 -0.62 -13.86
C ASN A 142 0.90 0.09 -13.53
N SER A 143 1.84 -0.60 -12.89
CA SER A 143 3.19 -0.09 -12.60
C SER A 143 4.12 -0.15 -13.81
N ARG A 144 3.82 -1.00 -14.79
CA ARG A 144 4.61 -1.11 -16.02
C ARG A 144 4.26 0.00 -17.00
N ARG A 145 5.18 0.30 -17.92
CA ARG A 145 4.96 1.23 -19.02
C ARG A 145 3.89 0.70 -19.96
N ASP A 146 4.02 -0.58 -20.28
CA ASP A 146 3.04 -1.33 -21.07
C ASP A 146 2.43 -2.41 -20.16
N TYR A 147 1.11 -2.29 -19.90
CA TYR A 147 0.36 -3.18 -19.03
C TYR A 147 0.14 -4.58 -19.65
N GLU A 148 0.38 -4.75 -20.96
CA GLU A 148 0.32 -6.04 -21.64
C GLU A 148 1.61 -6.86 -21.48
N THR A 149 2.65 -6.27 -20.90
CA THR A 149 3.93 -6.94 -20.70
C THR A 149 4.12 -7.44 -19.29
N TYR A 150 4.94 -8.49 -19.11
CA TYR A 150 5.35 -8.97 -17.79
C TYR A 150 6.79 -9.51 -17.80
N ASN A 151 7.41 -9.55 -16.61
CA ASN A 151 8.72 -10.15 -16.41
C ASN A 151 8.55 -11.39 -15.51
N PRO A 152 8.75 -12.62 -16.04
CA PRO A 152 8.52 -13.85 -15.29
C PRO A 152 9.35 -13.96 -14.02
N LYS A 153 10.60 -13.47 -14.03
CA LYS A 153 11.47 -13.48 -12.85
C LYS A 153 10.91 -12.61 -11.74
N GLU A 154 10.43 -11.40 -12.08
CA GLU A 154 9.83 -10.51 -11.10
C GLU A 154 8.48 -11.03 -10.58
N VAL A 155 7.67 -11.65 -11.43
CA VAL A 155 6.41 -12.27 -11.01
C VAL A 155 6.67 -13.37 -9.99
N LYS A 156 7.67 -14.22 -10.21
CA LYS A 156 8.07 -15.25 -9.24
C LYS A 156 8.50 -14.66 -7.90
N GLU A 157 9.30 -13.59 -7.93
CA GLU A 157 9.71 -12.90 -6.70
C GLU A 157 8.53 -12.27 -5.96
N ILE A 158 7.58 -11.67 -6.68
CA ILE A 158 6.36 -11.10 -6.10
C ILE A 158 5.51 -12.20 -5.45
N ILE A 159 5.36 -13.35 -6.11
CA ILE A 159 4.63 -14.49 -5.54
C ILE A 159 5.28 -14.91 -4.22
N LYS A 160 6.61 -15.09 -4.18
CA LYS A 160 7.33 -15.44 -2.95
C LYS A 160 7.14 -14.38 -1.86
N GLU A 161 7.13 -13.11 -2.23
CA GLU A 161 6.90 -12.01 -1.28
C GLU A 161 5.49 -12.06 -0.68
N ILE A 162 4.48 -12.26 -1.51
CA ILE A 162 3.08 -12.40 -1.06
C ILE A 162 2.94 -13.60 -0.12
N PHE A 163 3.54 -14.74 -0.43
CA PHE A 163 3.50 -15.91 0.44
C PHE A 163 4.25 -15.69 1.75
N SER A 164 5.43 -15.07 1.70
CA SER A 164 6.20 -14.71 2.89
C SER A 164 5.39 -13.84 3.84
N ASP A 165 4.77 -12.79 3.30
CA ASP A 165 3.96 -11.85 4.08
C ASP A 165 2.66 -12.49 4.61
N SER A 166 2.03 -13.39 3.82
CA SER A 166 0.75 -13.99 4.20
C SER A 166 0.88 -15.11 5.22
N LEU A 167 2.00 -15.84 5.19
CA LEU A 167 2.24 -17.00 6.04
C LEU A 167 3.25 -16.71 7.17
N ASP A 168 3.79 -15.50 7.25
CA ASP A 168 4.84 -15.09 8.20
C ASP A 168 6.07 -16.03 8.14
N ILE A 169 6.45 -16.44 6.93
CA ILE A 169 7.57 -17.35 6.66
C ILE A 169 8.70 -16.57 5.99
N GLU A 170 9.93 -16.79 6.43
CA GLU A 170 11.11 -16.22 5.77
C GLU A 170 11.17 -16.61 4.29
N LYS A 171 11.43 -15.63 3.40
CA LYS A 171 11.58 -15.85 1.94
C LYS A 171 12.60 -16.93 1.59
N SER A 172 13.66 -17.07 2.39
CA SER A 172 14.71 -18.09 2.26
C SER A 172 14.18 -19.53 2.41
N LYS A 173 13.09 -19.70 3.15
CA LYS A 173 12.45 -21.00 3.41
C LYS A 173 11.38 -21.36 2.38
N ILE A 174 11.02 -20.44 1.49
CA ILE A 174 10.06 -20.68 0.42
C ILE A 174 10.80 -21.27 -0.77
N HIS A 175 10.95 -22.59 -0.78
CA HIS A 175 11.53 -23.33 -1.89
C HIS A 175 10.46 -23.66 -2.93
N HIS A 176 10.90 -23.96 -4.17
CA HIS A 176 9.99 -24.33 -5.28
C HIS A 176 9.08 -25.53 -4.96
N GLU A 177 9.47 -26.37 -4.01
CA GLU A 177 8.74 -27.57 -3.59
C GLU A 177 7.71 -27.30 -2.49
N THR A 178 7.75 -26.15 -1.84
CA THR A 178 6.89 -25.80 -0.70
C THR A 178 5.56 -25.16 -1.15
N ILE A 179 5.44 -24.82 -2.42
CA ILE A 179 4.24 -24.22 -3.01
C ILE A 179 3.52 -25.29 -3.85
N LEU A 180 3.00 -26.28 -3.16
CA LEU A 180 2.07 -27.29 -3.71
C LEU A 180 0.63 -26.87 -3.45
#